data_81ac04fdd0051caae2a16226d52932dc
#
_entry.id   81ac04fdd0051caae2a16226d52932dc
#
_cell.length_a   1.000
_cell.length_b   1.000
_cell.length_c   1.000
_cell.angle_alpha   90.00
_cell.angle_beta   90.00
_cell.angle_gamma   90.00
#
_symmetry.space_group_name_H-M   'P 1'
#
loop_
_entity.id
_entity.type
_entity.pdbx_description
1 polymer ?
#
loop_
_entity_poly.entity_id
_entity_poly.type
_entity_poly.pdbx_seq_one_letter_code
_entity_poly.pdbx_strand_id
1 'polypeptide(L)'
;GIFGEEDLQRLMNRREEGHTSLLSIKIDERITNRSYQMEAIAAVCSKIEQKRRKHLLVMATGTGKTRTAASLVDVLSKGNRIKNVLFLADRTALVAQAKDAFREYLPDMSLCNLCSNKEDKNARIIFSTYPTILNAIDDTRSRDGLRLFSPAHFDLIIIDESHRSIFKKYRAIFDYFDAILVGLTATPKTDVDRNTYEFFELPNGQPTYEYGYKEAIDGKYLVPYYTFERTTKFLEEGIKYDDLSEEEKEKYEEFFTEDDGSMPEIIPSKEMNRYIFNIDTVDHVLQDLMNHGIKVKGGDQLGKTIIFAQNKNHAEFITKRFNALYPQYHGTFAERVVCGDAYVDTTIADFKQEDKEPVIAVSVDMLDTGIDVPECVNLV
;
A
#
# COMPACT_ATOMS: atom_id res chain seq x y z
N GLY A 1 -10.76 7.59 26.66
CA GLY A 1 -9.67 7.97 27.55
C GLY A 1 -10.09 9.13 28.46
N ILE A 2 -9.41 9.27 29.60
CA ILE A 2 -9.63 10.42 30.50
C ILE A 2 -8.67 11.51 30.02
N PHE A 3 -9.18 12.71 29.75
CA PHE A 3 -8.37 13.88 29.41
C PHE A 3 -7.60 14.37 30.64
N GLY A 4 -6.33 14.68 30.47
CA GLY A 4 -5.54 15.38 31.47
C GLY A 4 -5.85 16.90 31.50
N GLU A 5 -5.36 17.58 32.51
CA GLU A 5 -5.52 19.04 32.65
C GLU A 5 -4.97 19.79 31.42
N GLU A 6 -3.79 19.40 30.95
CA GLU A 6 -3.16 19.95 29.74
C GLU A 6 -4.00 19.75 28.47
N ASP A 7 -4.65 18.57 28.32
CA ASP A 7 -5.55 18.32 27.22
C ASP A 7 -6.75 19.26 27.24
N LEU A 8 -7.37 19.41 28.42
CA LEU A 8 -8.52 20.28 28.60
C LEU A 8 -8.16 21.74 28.32
N GLN A 9 -7.03 22.20 28.83
CA GLN A 9 -6.55 23.55 28.58
C GLN A 9 -6.30 23.82 27.11
N ARG A 10 -5.69 22.88 26.42
CA ARG A 10 -5.45 22.96 24.96
C ARG A 10 -6.75 23.01 24.16
N LEU A 11 -7.72 22.20 24.52
CA LEU A 11 -9.04 22.18 23.88
C LEU A 11 -9.82 23.48 24.13
N MET A 12 -9.70 24.06 25.33
CA MET A 12 -10.31 25.37 25.69
C MET A 12 -9.68 26.49 24.88
N ASN A 13 -8.35 26.61 24.89
CA ASN A 13 -7.63 27.65 24.12
C ASN A 13 -8.02 27.60 22.64
N ARG A 14 -8.19 26.42 22.08
CA ARG A 14 -8.58 26.21 20.69
C ARG A 14 -9.99 26.68 20.37
N ARG A 15 -10.92 26.58 21.32
CA ARG A 15 -12.28 27.14 21.18
C ARG A 15 -12.24 28.67 21.21
N GLU A 16 -11.37 29.27 22.00
CA GLU A 16 -11.21 30.72 22.13
C GLU A 16 -10.54 31.36 20.92
N GLU A 17 -9.57 30.65 20.28
CA GLU A 17 -8.84 31.12 19.08
C GLU A 17 -9.75 31.30 17.84
N GLY A 18 -10.94 30.70 17.83
CA GLY A 18 -11.87 30.75 16.73
C GLY A 18 -11.42 29.93 15.49
N HIS A 19 -12.30 29.76 14.56
CA HIS A 19 -12.06 28.99 13.33
C HIS A 19 -12.43 29.80 12.09
N THR A 20 -11.56 29.75 11.09
CA THR A 20 -11.89 30.24 9.75
C THR A 20 -12.72 29.19 9.01
N SER A 21 -13.72 29.63 8.21
CA SER A 21 -14.48 28.71 7.37
C SER A 21 -13.54 27.99 6.39
N LEU A 22 -13.54 26.67 6.42
CA LEU A 22 -12.70 25.83 5.57
C LEU A 22 -12.98 26.05 4.09
N LEU A 23 -14.24 26.35 3.75
CA LEU A 23 -14.66 26.58 2.36
C LEU A 23 -14.16 27.91 1.79
N SER A 24 -13.68 28.83 2.65
CA SER A 24 -13.08 30.09 2.22
C SER A 24 -11.56 30.01 2.05
N ILE A 25 -10.92 28.92 2.48
CA ILE A 25 -9.48 28.76 2.40
C ILE A 25 -9.09 28.31 0.99
N LYS A 26 -8.22 29.10 0.37
CA LYS A 26 -7.68 28.73 -0.95
C LYS A 26 -6.72 27.53 -0.81
N ILE A 27 -6.96 26.48 -1.57
CA ILE A 27 -6.06 25.33 -1.68
C ILE A 27 -4.76 25.78 -2.33
N ASP A 28 -3.64 25.37 -1.80
CA ASP A 28 -2.31 25.70 -2.34
C ASP A 28 -2.04 24.88 -3.61
N GLU A 29 -2.03 25.55 -4.76
CA GLU A 29 -1.80 24.92 -6.07
C GLU A 29 -0.40 24.31 -6.23
N ARG A 30 0.57 24.70 -5.37
CA ARG A 30 1.90 24.08 -5.33
C ARG A 30 1.84 22.67 -4.76
N ILE A 31 0.90 22.42 -3.83
CA ILE A 31 0.66 21.08 -3.28
C ILE A 31 -0.20 20.29 -4.25
N THR A 32 -1.33 20.83 -4.68
CA THR A 32 -2.20 20.17 -5.67
C THR A 32 -2.95 21.17 -6.55
N ASN A 33 -2.92 20.90 -7.85
CA ASN A 33 -3.65 21.66 -8.88
C ASN A 33 -4.64 20.79 -9.68
N ARG A 34 -4.85 19.53 -9.27
CA ARG A 34 -5.76 18.60 -9.96
C ARG A 34 -7.18 18.78 -9.43
N SER A 35 -8.16 18.99 -10.32
CA SER A 35 -9.56 19.28 -9.95
C SER A 35 -10.14 18.26 -9.00
N TYR A 36 -9.98 16.96 -9.29
CA TYR A 36 -10.51 15.88 -8.46
C TYR A 36 -9.91 15.84 -7.05
N GLN A 37 -8.62 16.23 -6.88
CA GLN A 37 -8.01 16.34 -5.56
C GLN A 37 -8.59 17.52 -4.79
N MET A 38 -8.80 18.66 -5.45
CA MET A 38 -9.46 19.83 -4.86
C MET A 38 -10.90 19.52 -4.46
N GLU A 39 -11.64 18.78 -5.30
CA GLU A 39 -12.99 18.30 -4.99
C GLU A 39 -13.04 17.38 -3.78
N ALA A 40 -12.07 16.44 -3.67
CA ALA A 40 -11.94 15.56 -2.52
C ALA A 40 -11.73 16.36 -1.22
N ILE A 41 -10.83 17.36 -1.25
CA ILE A 41 -10.56 18.24 -0.12
C ILE A 41 -11.81 19.04 0.24
N ALA A 42 -12.47 19.63 -0.75
CA ALA A 42 -13.70 20.42 -0.55
C ALA A 42 -14.83 19.56 0.06
N ALA A 43 -14.97 18.31 -0.40
CA ALA A 43 -15.95 17.36 0.14
C ALA A 43 -15.72 17.08 1.62
N VAL A 44 -14.47 16.79 2.03
CA VAL A 44 -14.11 16.59 3.43
C VAL A 44 -14.34 17.86 4.24
N CYS A 45 -13.87 19.02 3.77
CA CYS A 45 -14.03 20.31 4.45
C CYS A 45 -15.51 20.62 4.66
N SER A 46 -16.37 20.44 3.65
CA SER A 46 -17.81 20.65 3.75
C SER A 46 -18.45 19.76 4.83
N LYS A 47 -18.03 18.49 4.93
CA LYS A 47 -18.54 17.57 5.96
C LYS A 47 -18.04 17.92 7.37
N ILE A 48 -16.81 18.41 7.50
CA ILE A 48 -16.27 18.92 8.78
C ILE A 48 -17.05 20.13 9.25
N GLU A 49 -17.41 21.08 8.36
CA GLU A 49 -18.27 22.22 8.71
C GLU A 49 -19.67 21.78 9.18
N GLN A 50 -20.17 20.63 8.67
CA GLN A 50 -21.39 19.97 9.14
C GLN A 50 -21.18 19.16 10.43
N LYS A 51 -20.02 19.31 11.09
CA LYS A 51 -19.64 18.60 12.33
C LYS A 51 -19.49 17.08 12.18
N ARG A 52 -19.31 16.58 10.93
CA ARG A 52 -18.93 15.18 10.71
C ARG A 52 -17.44 15.01 11.03
N ARG A 53 -17.08 13.89 11.66
CA ARG A 53 -15.71 13.64 12.13
C ARG A 53 -15.04 12.47 11.43
N LYS A 54 -15.78 11.70 10.65
CA LYS A 54 -15.28 10.51 9.96
C LYS A 54 -15.52 10.62 8.47
N HIS A 55 -14.47 10.40 7.69
CA HIS A 55 -14.45 10.61 6.25
C HIS A 55 -13.71 9.48 5.57
N LEU A 56 -14.21 9.01 4.43
CA LEU A 56 -13.58 8.00 3.59
C LEU A 56 -13.41 8.53 2.18
N LEU A 57 -12.18 8.58 1.70
CA LEU A 57 -11.82 8.92 0.33
C LEU A 57 -11.45 7.64 -0.43
N VAL A 58 -12.23 7.33 -1.45
CA VAL A 58 -11.97 6.23 -2.39
C VAL A 58 -11.34 6.83 -3.63
N MET A 59 -10.04 6.62 -3.80
CA MET A 59 -9.25 7.19 -4.90
C MET A 59 -8.35 6.13 -5.50
N ALA A 60 -8.39 5.92 -6.81
CA ALA A 60 -7.59 4.91 -7.50
C ALA A 60 -6.09 5.05 -7.19
N THR A 61 -5.34 3.94 -7.27
CA THR A 61 -3.88 3.97 -7.16
C THR A 61 -3.28 4.89 -8.22
N GLY A 62 -2.23 5.65 -7.88
CA GLY A 62 -1.60 6.61 -8.79
C GLY A 62 -2.30 7.97 -8.91
N THR A 63 -3.48 8.16 -8.31
CA THR A 63 -4.19 9.45 -8.34
C THR A 63 -3.70 10.47 -7.31
N GLY A 64 -2.69 10.10 -6.49
CA GLY A 64 -2.05 10.99 -5.52
C GLY A 64 -2.80 11.13 -4.19
N LYS A 65 -3.26 10.02 -3.61
CA LYS A 65 -3.88 9.97 -2.27
C LYS A 65 -3.06 10.71 -1.21
N THR A 66 -1.76 10.44 -1.15
CA THR A 66 -0.85 11.07 -0.18
C THR A 66 -0.74 12.58 -0.38
N ARG A 67 -0.70 13.05 -1.64
CA ARG A 67 -0.71 14.48 -1.98
C ARG A 67 -2.02 15.14 -1.57
N THR A 68 -3.16 14.49 -1.81
CA THR A 68 -4.48 14.96 -1.38
C THR A 68 -4.54 15.07 0.15
N ALA A 69 -3.99 14.09 0.87
CA ALA A 69 -3.91 14.10 2.32
C ALA A 69 -3.04 15.26 2.84
N ALA A 70 -1.88 15.50 2.24
CA ALA A 70 -1.01 16.62 2.62
C ALA A 70 -1.69 17.98 2.39
N SER A 71 -2.36 18.15 1.25
CA SER A 71 -3.12 19.37 0.94
C SER A 71 -4.32 19.57 1.89
N LEU A 72 -5.00 18.48 2.29
CA LEU A 72 -6.05 18.54 3.31
C LEU A 72 -5.49 18.99 4.67
N VAL A 73 -4.32 18.48 5.08
CA VAL A 73 -3.64 18.92 6.31
C VAL A 73 -3.31 20.41 6.24
N ASP A 74 -2.83 20.92 5.11
CA ASP A 74 -2.57 22.34 4.90
C ASP A 74 -3.83 23.19 5.11
N VAL A 75 -4.92 22.84 4.44
CA VAL A 75 -6.21 23.54 4.53
C VAL A 75 -6.76 23.53 5.96
N LEU A 76 -6.77 22.37 6.61
CA LEU A 76 -7.27 22.24 7.98
C LEU A 76 -6.41 23.00 9.00
N SER A 77 -5.09 23.02 8.77
CA SER A 77 -4.15 23.78 9.60
C SER A 77 -4.34 25.30 9.43
N LYS A 78 -4.47 25.80 8.19
CA LYS A 78 -4.77 27.21 7.90
C LYS A 78 -6.11 27.66 8.47
N GLY A 79 -7.08 26.73 8.52
CA GLY A 79 -8.40 26.96 9.14
C GLY A 79 -8.41 26.89 10.66
N ASN A 80 -7.27 26.68 11.29
CA ASN A 80 -7.11 26.45 12.74
C ASN A 80 -7.98 25.30 13.27
N ARG A 81 -8.22 24.26 12.41
CA ARG A 81 -9.00 23.07 12.80
C ARG A 81 -8.13 22.00 13.43
N ILE A 82 -6.84 21.95 13.06
CA ILE A 82 -5.88 20.95 13.52
C ILE A 82 -4.52 21.58 13.84
N LYS A 83 -3.83 21.03 14.81
CA LYS A 83 -2.42 21.30 15.11
C LYS A 83 -1.58 20.03 14.93
N ASN A 84 -1.98 18.93 15.53
CA ASN A 84 -1.24 17.67 15.53
C ASN A 84 -1.95 16.61 14.70
N VAL A 85 -1.18 15.92 13.86
CA VAL A 85 -1.67 14.92 12.92
C VAL A 85 -0.97 13.59 13.16
N LEU A 86 -1.73 12.50 13.13
CA LEU A 86 -1.21 11.14 13.08
C LEU A 86 -1.50 10.57 11.70
N PHE A 87 -0.46 10.11 11.00
CA PHE A 87 -0.57 9.37 9.75
C PHE A 87 -0.26 7.90 10.01
N LEU A 88 -1.21 7.02 9.71
CA LEU A 88 -1.08 5.58 9.92
C LEU A 88 -0.99 4.84 8.59
N ALA A 89 0.04 4.01 8.48
CA ALA A 89 0.20 3.07 7.38
C ALA A 89 0.49 1.65 7.89
N ASP A 90 0.29 0.67 7.05
CA ASP A 90 0.42 -0.75 7.42
C ASP A 90 1.89 -1.17 7.61
N ARG A 91 2.82 -0.56 6.84
CA ARG A 91 4.24 -0.96 6.78
C ARG A 91 5.17 0.23 7.00
N THR A 92 6.35 -0.06 7.56
CA THR A 92 7.39 0.95 7.81
C THR A 92 7.87 1.65 6.53
N ALA A 93 7.95 0.93 5.41
CA ALA A 93 8.31 1.51 4.11
C ALA A 93 7.30 2.56 3.64
N LEU A 94 5.98 2.31 3.82
CA LEU A 94 4.92 3.26 3.51
C LEU A 94 4.94 4.46 4.44
N VAL A 95 5.24 4.24 5.73
CA VAL A 95 5.44 5.32 6.72
C VAL A 95 6.58 6.25 6.27
N ALA A 96 7.72 5.70 5.85
CA ALA A 96 8.86 6.48 5.37
C ALA A 96 8.51 7.25 4.08
N GLN A 97 7.91 6.57 3.10
CA GLN A 97 7.48 7.18 1.83
C GLN A 97 6.46 8.32 2.04
N ALA A 98 5.46 8.11 2.89
CA ALA A 98 4.48 9.15 3.21
C ALA A 98 5.14 10.35 3.89
N LYS A 99 6.05 10.13 4.84
CA LYS A 99 6.81 11.20 5.49
C LYS A 99 7.65 12.00 4.49
N ASP A 100 8.34 11.33 3.56
CA ASP A 100 9.16 12.01 2.56
C ASP A 100 8.31 12.84 1.60
N ALA A 101 7.16 12.32 1.16
CA ALA A 101 6.19 13.08 0.38
C ALA A 101 5.65 14.30 1.14
N PHE A 102 5.30 14.16 2.43
CA PHE A 102 4.86 15.28 3.25
C PHE A 102 5.95 16.32 3.47
N ARG A 103 7.23 15.92 3.56
CA ARG A 103 8.37 16.84 3.65
C ARG A 103 8.47 17.73 2.41
N GLU A 104 8.22 17.16 1.24
CA GLU A 104 8.19 17.91 -0.01
C GLU A 104 7.01 18.90 -0.08
N TYR A 105 5.81 18.44 0.33
CA TYR A 105 4.60 19.25 0.20
C TYR A 105 4.39 20.25 1.33
N LEU A 106 4.89 19.98 2.54
CA LEU A 106 4.71 20.78 3.74
C LEU A 106 6.07 21.02 4.43
N PRO A 107 7.03 21.69 3.77
CA PRO A 107 8.41 21.84 4.27
C PRO A 107 8.50 22.58 5.61
N ASP A 108 7.52 23.41 5.94
CA ASP A 108 7.49 24.22 7.18
C ASP A 108 6.92 23.45 8.39
N MET A 109 6.43 22.23 8.18
CA MET A 109 5.87 21.41 9.26
C MET A 109 6.91 20.42 9.80
N SER A 110 6.98 20.31 11.14
CA SER A 110 7.82 19.30 11.78
C SER A 110 7.22 17.90 11.62
N LEU A 111 8.05 16.95 11.18
CA LEU A 111 7.66 15.59 10.83
C LEU A 111 8.47 14.58 11.66
N CYS A 112 7.82 13.53 12.15
CA CYS A 112 8.46 12.43 12.87
C CYS A 112 8.00 11.08 12.35
N ASN A 113 8.94 10.18 12.08
CA ASN A 113 8.68 8.76 11.89
C ASN A 113 8.82 8.06 13.25
N LEU A 114 7.70 7.71 13.88
CA LEU A 114 7.68 7.06 15.20
C LEU A 114 8.30 5.66 15.19
N CYS A 115 8.41 5.02 14.02
CA CYS A 115 9.10 3.74 13.87
C CYS A 115 10.63 3.87 14.00
N SER A 116 11.15 5.12 13.96
CA SER A 116 12.57 5.45 14.18
C SER A 116 12.79 5.96 15.59
N ASN A 117 13.74 5.39 16.32
CA ASN A 117 14.09 5.83 17.68
C ASN A 117 14.88 7.16 17.74
N LYS A 118 15.23 7.74 16.57
CA LYS A 118 16.13 8.89 16.45
C LYS A 118 15.41 10.21 16.23
N GLU A 119 14.07 10.22 16.11
CA GLU A 119 13.32 11.41 15.71
C GLU A 119 12.55 12.04 16.87
N ASP A 120 12.29 13.37 16.76
CA ASP A 120 11.57 14.13 17.78
C ASP A 120 10.08 13.77 17.78
N LYS A 121 9.62 13.23 18.88
CA LYS A 121 8.22 12.79 19.09
C LYS A 121 7.26 13.96 19.36
N ASN A 122 7.77 15.20 19.49
CA ASN A 122 6.96 16.40 19.64
C ASN A 122 6.63 17.08 18.30
N ALA A 123 6.94 16.43 17.18
CA ALA A 123 6.62 16.94 15.85
C ALA A 123 5.11 17.08 15.64
N ARG A 124 4.72 18.02 14.80
CA ARG A 124 3.31 18.28 14.46
C ARG A 124 2.64 17.14 13.68
N ILE A 125 3.40 16.45 12.85
CA ILE A 125 2.90 15.30 12.09
C ILE A 125 3.71 14.08 12.46
N ILE A 126 3.05 13.10 13.06
CA ILE A 126 3.63 11.81 13.43
C ILE A 126 3.19 10.76 12.40
N PHE A 127 4.17 10.08 11.82
CA PHE A 127 3.95 8.94 10.93
C PHE A 127 4.25 7.65 11.69
N SER A 128 3.36 6.68 11.63
CA SER A 128 3.50 5.45 12.41
C SER A 128 2.86 4.25 11.73
N THR A 129 3.29 3.06 12.12
CA THR A 129 2.52 1.84 11.89
C THR A 129 1.53 1.60 13.03
N TYR A 130 0.48 0.81 12.76
CA TYR A 130 -0.53 0.47 13.79
C TYR A 130 0.08 -0.21 15.04
N PRO A 131 0.99 -1.19 14.93
CA PRO A 131 1.62 -1.78 16.11
C PRO A 131 2.44 -0.78 16.92
N THR A 132 3.15 0.13 16.25
CA THR A 132 4.01 1.13 16.91
C THR A 132 3.19 2.11 17.72
N ILE A 133 2.12 2.70 17.15
CA ILE A 133 1.27 3.63 17.89
C ILE A 133 0.48 2.93 19.00
N LEU A 134 0.04 1.69 18.79
CA LEU A 134 -0.63 0.91 19.83
C LEU A 134 0.26 0.70 21.05
N ASN A 135 1.55 0.39 20.83
CA ASN A 135 2.53 0.29 21.91
C ASN A 135 2.81 1.63 22.59
N ALA A 136 2.75 2.74 21.86
CA ALA A 136 2.99 4.08 22.40
C ALA A 136 1.86 4.59 23.33
N ILE A 137 0.66 4.04 23.21
CA ILE A 137 -0.49 4.35 24.07
C ILE A 137 -0.76 3.28 25.14
N ASP A 138 0.05 2.21 25.20
CA ASP A 138 -0.05 1.13 26.17
C ASP A 138 0.82 1.49 27.40
N ASP A 139 0.18 1.87 28.51
CA ASP A 139 0.85 2.23 29.76
C ASP A 139 1.54 1.05 30.44
N THR A 140 1.11 -0.18 30.17
CA THR A 140 1.73 -1.39 30.73
C THR A 140 3.10 -1.70 30.11
N ARG A 141 3.40 -1.13 28.94
CA ARG A 141 4.67 -1.30 28.21
C ARG A 141 5.67 -0.18 28.40
N SER A 142 5.23 0.94 28.96
CA SER A 142 6.11 2.07 29.26
C SER A 142 6.96 1.79 30.51
N ARG A 143 8.25 2.17 30.48
CA ARG A 143 9.14 2.05 31.66
C ARG A 143 8.67 2.89 32.83
N ASP A 144 8.00 4.00 32.56
CA ASP A 144 7.55 5.00 33.51
C ASP A 144 6.05 4.89 33.81
N GLY A 145 5.33 3.91 33.23
CA GLY A 145 3.88 3.80 33.35
C GLY A 145 3.10 4.94 32.69
N LEU A 146 3.79 5.80 31.89
CA LEU A 146 3.17 6.93 31.20
C LEU A 146 2.99 6.63 29.72
N ARG A 147 1.83 6.99 29.17
CA ARG A 147 1.56 6.93 27.73
C ARG A 147 2.31 8.02 27.01
N LEU A 148 2.85 7.72 25.83
CA LEU A 148 3.60 8.70 25.05
C LEU A 148 2.71 9.85 24.55
N PHE A 149 1.45 9.57 24.25
CA PHE A 149 0.49 10.54 23.74
C PHE A 149 -0.80 10.49 24.56
N SER A 150 -1.34 11.66 24.90
CA SER A 150 -2.64 11.78 25.55
C SER A 150 -3.81 11.56 24.58
N PRO A 151 -5.03 11.27 25.05
CA PRO A 151 -6.20 11.07 24.20
C PRO A 151 -6.52 12.24 23.27
N ALA A 152 -6.24 13.47 23.65
CA ALA A 152 -6.46 14.67 22.84
C ALA A 152 -5.20 15.14 22.09
N HIS A 153 -4.13 14.35 22.06
CA HIS A 153 -2.87 14.78 21.43
C HIS A 153 -3.02 15.04 19.94
N PHE A 154 -3.72 14.18 19.23
CA PHE A 154 -3.96 14.31 17.79
C PHE A 154 -5.34 14.87 17.51
N ASP A 155 -5.42 15.77 16.55
CA ASP A 155 -6.65 16.41 16.07
C ASP A 155 -7.19 15.75 14.82
N LEU A 156 -6.28 15.13 14.04
CA LEU A 156 -6.56 14.41 12.81
C LEU A 156 -5.76 13.10 12.78
N ILE A 157 -6.43 12.03 12.42
CA ILE A 157 -5.80 10.76 12.11
C ILE A 157 -6.10 10.42 10.65
N ILE A 158 -5.05 10.29 9.84
CA ILE A 158 -5.12 9.83 8.46
C ILE A 158 -4.78 8.34 8.44
N ILE A 159 -5.63 7.56 7.79
CA ILE A 159 -5.56 6.10 7.75
C ILE A 159 -5.34 5.70 6.29
N ASP A 160 -4.12 5.32 5.94
CA ASP A 160 -3.80 4.83 4.60
C ASP A 160 -4.19 3.36 4.44
N GLU A 161 -4.61 2.99 3.24
CA GLU A 161 -5.12 1.66 2.89
C GLU A 161 -6.22 1.16 3.85
N SER A 162 -7.23 2.01 4.08
CA SER A 162 -8.30 1.81 5.06
C SER A 162 -9.33 0.71 4.72
N HIS A 163 -9.09 -0.11 3.69
CA HIS A 163 -9.96 -1.20 3.26
C HIS A 163 -9.68 -2.54 3.97
N ARG A 164 -8.56 -2.67 4.66
CA ARG A 164 -8.16 -3.92 5.34
C ARG A 164 -8.87 -4.05 6.69
N SER A 165 -9.01 -5.27 7.19
CA SER A 165 -9.64 -5.60 8.49
C SER A 165 -8.91 -5.02 9.73
N ILE A 166 -8.23 -3.89 9.53
CA ILE A 166 -7.42 -3.14 10.49
C ILE A 166 -8.26 -2.69 11.68
N PHE A 167 -9.52 -2.31 11.42
CA PHE A 167 -10.40 -1.73 12.43
C PHE A 167 -10.76 -2.69 13.56
N LYS A 168 -10.82 -4.02 13.31
CA LYS A 168 -11.06 -5.00 14.37
C LYS A 168 -9.85 -5.17 15.29
N LYS A 169 -8.66 -5.28 14.68
CA LYS A 169 -7.41 -5.56 15.40
C LYS A 169 -6.88 -4.34 16.16
N TYR A 170 -7.03 -3.14 15.59
CA TYR A 170 -6.44 -1.91 16.11
C TYR A 170 -7.48 -0.89 16.58
N ARG A 171 -8.71 -1.34 16.84
CA ARG A 171 -9.83 -0.49 17.29
C ARG A 171 -9.46 0.37 18.50
N ALA A 172 -8.67 -0.17 19.42
CA ALA A 172 -8.22 0.53 20.62
C ALA A 172 -7.54 1.88 20.33
N ILE A 173 -6.85 2.02 19.18
CA ILE A 173 -6.22 3.29 18.78
C ILE A 173 -7.29 4.35 18.53
N PHE A 174 -8.33 3.99 17.78
CA PHE A 174 -9.39 4.92 17.39
C PHE A 174 -10.38 5.23 18.53
N ASP A 175 -10.54 4.29 19.46
CA ASP A 175 -11.34 4.48 20.68
C ASP A 175 -10.56 5.30 21.74
N TYR A 176 -9.23 5.34 21.64
CA TYR A 176 -8.37 6.10 22.55
C TYR A 176 -8.27 7.58 22.18
N PHE A 177 -8.02 7.92 20.92
CA PHE A 177 -7.83 9.30 20.48
C PHE A 177 -9.14 9.99 20.10
N ASP A 178 -9.32 11.21 20.57
CA ASP A 178 -10.43 12.09 20.18
C ASP A 178 -10.05 12.96 18.97
N ALA A 179 -10.03 12.36 17.77
CA ALA A 179 -9.57 13.00 16.54
C ALA A 179 -10.60 12.93 15.41
N ILE A 180 -10.45 13.79 14.40
CA ILE A 180 -11.10 13.63 13.09
C ILE A 180 -10.42 12.46 12.39
N LEU A 181 -11.18 11.57 11.76
CA LEU A 181 -10.66 10.41 11.05
C LEU A 181 -10.86 10.59 9.53
N VAL A 182 -9.78 10.41 8.77
CA VAL A 182 -9.80 10.42 7.29
C VAL A 182 -9.17 9.14 6.78
N GLY A 183 -9.98 8.25 6.22
CA GLY A 183 -9.52 7.03 5.56
C GLY A 183 -9.22 7.28 4.09
N LEU A 184 -8.13 6.72 3.61
CA LEU A 184 -7.72 6.69 2.20
C LEU A 184 -7.72 5.24 1.73
N THR A 185 -8.33 4.96 0.60
CA THR A 185 -8.29 3.62 -0.02
C THR A 185 -8.30 3.71 -1.54
N ALA A 186 -7.62 2.76 -2.18
CA ALA A 186 -7.69 2.57 -3.62
C ALA A 186 -8.76 1.54 -4.01
N THR A 187 -9.27 0.77 -3.06
CA THR A 187 -10.30 -0.25 -3.30
C THR A 187 -11.57 0.41 -3.82
N PRO A 188 -12.12 -0.03 -4.96
CA PRO A 188 -13.36 0.51 -5.49
C PRO A 188 -14.48 0.47 -4.44
N LYS A 189 -15.38 1.45 -4.47
CA LYS A 189 -16.46 1.56 -3.47
C LYS A 189 -17.34 0.32 -3.34
N THR A 190 -17.49 -0.42 -4.44
CA THR A 190 -18.25 -1.69 -4.47
C THR A 190 -17.57 -2.82 -3.71
N ASP A 191 -16.24 -2.76 -3.60
CA ASP A 191 -15.40 -3.80 -3.04
C ASP A 191 -14.90 -3.45 -1.63
N VAL A 192 -15.20 -2.21 -1.16
CA VAL A 192 -14.93 -1.80 0.22
C VAL A 192 -15.84 -2.57 1.16
N ASP A 193 -15.24 -3.24 2.16
CA ASP A 193 -15.98 -4.01 3.17
C ASP A 193 -17.01 -3.14 3.90
N ARG A 194 -18.21 -3.68 4.08
CA ARG A 194 -19.29 -3.05 4.85
C ARG A 194 -18.84 -2.57 6.23
N ASN A 195 -17.99 -3.32 6.92
CA ASN A 195 -17.45 -2.92 8.23
C ASN A 195 -16.63 -1.62 8.16
N THR A 196 -15.98 -1.33 7.02
CA THR A 196 -15.28 -0.07 6.80
C THR A 196 -16.24 1.10 6.74
N TYR A 197 -17.34 0.98 5.99
CA TYR A 197 -18.38 2.03 5.96
C TYR A 197 -19.01 2.24 7.35
N GLU A 198 -19.32 1.18 8.08
CA GLU A 198 -19.84 1.25 9.45
C GLU A 198 -18.85 1.96 10.39
N PHE A 199 -17.54 1.67 10.28
CA PHE A 199 -16.52 2.35 11.07
C PHE A 199 -16.46 3.86 10.80
N PHE A 200 -16.59 4.26 9.53
CA PHE A 200 -16.61 5.67 9.14
C PHE A 200 -18.00 6.33 9.30
N GLU A 201 -19.01 5.61 9.82
CA GLU A 201 -20.39 6.10 9.99
C GLU A 201 -21.00 6.61 8.67
N LEU A 202 -20.68 5.90 7.58
CA LEU A 202 -21.16 6.19 6.24
C LEU A 202 -22.15 5.12 5.76
N PRO A 203 -23.12 5.49 4.92
CA PRO A 203 -23.96 4.49 4.26
C PRO A 203 -23.12 3.59 3.37
N ASN A 204 -23.47 2.30 3.31
CA ASN A 204 -22.74 1.34 2.49
C ASN A 204 -22.68 1.79 1.01
N GLY A 205 -21.49 1.73 0.40
CA GLY A 205 -21.27 2.15 -0.98
C GLY A 205 -21.28 3.67 -1.20
N GLN A 206 -21.32 4.50 -0.13
CA GLN A 206 -21.33 5.96 -0.25
C GLN A 206 -20.16 6.58 0.52
N PRO A 207 -18.94 6.60 -0.04
CA PRO A 207 -17.82 7.28 0.57
C PRO A 207 -18.04 8.80 0.63
N THR A 208 -17.21 9.52 1.38
CA THR A 208 -17.22 10.99 1.42
C THR A 208 -16.89 11.57 0.06
N TYR A 209 -15.96 10.96 -0.67
CA TYR A 209 -15.60 11.28 -2.04
C TYR A 209 -15.08 10.04 -2.76
N GLU A 210 -15.30 9.99 -4.06
CA GLU A 210 -14.83 8.92 -4.93
C GLU A 210 -14.20 9.50 -6.20
N TYR A 211 -13.05 8.92 -6.58
CA TYR A 211 -12.42 9.14 -7.88
C TYR A 211 -11.79 7.81 -8.33
N GLY A 212 -12.57 7.09 -9.15
CA GLY A 212 -12.24 5.73 -9.56
C GLY A 212 -11.20 5.67 -10.69
N TYR A 213 -10.80 4.45 -11.03
CA TYR A 213 -9.83 4.21 -12.09
C TYR A 213 -10.32 4.69 -13.47
N LYS A 214 -11.60 4.47 -13.78
CA LYS A 214 -12.19 4.85 -15.05
C LYS A 214 -12.17 6.37 -15.22
N GLU A 215 -12.62 7.11 -14.21
CA GLU A 215 -12.60 8.58 -14.22
C GLU A 215 -11.17 9.12 -14.38
N ALA A 216 -10.19 8.42 -13.77
CA ALA A 216 -8.80 8.82 -13.85
C ALA A 216 -8.19 8.58 -15.25
N ILE A 217 -8.61 7.55 -15.98
CA ILE A 217 -8.25 7.32 -17.38
C ILE A 217 -8.93 8.36 -18.28
N ASP A 218 -10.24 8.55 -18.12
CA ASP A 218 -11.01 9.51 -18.92
C ASP A 218 -10.45 10.93 -18.73
N GLY A 219 -10.01 11.26 -17.53
CA GLY A 219 -9.32 12.51 -17.17
C GLY A 219 -7.84 12.57 -17.61
N LYS A 220 -7.28 11.52 -18.21
CA LYS A 220 -5.88 11.40 -18.65
C LYS A 220 -4.86 11.53 -17.51
N TYR A 221 -5.23 11.18 -16.30
CA TYR A 221 -4.33 11.12 -15.14
C TYR A 221 -3.74 9.73 -14.93
N LEU A 222 -4.40 8.69 -15.44
CA LEU A 222 -3.88 7.33 -15.48
C LEU A 222 -3.95 6.78 -16.91
N VAL A 223 -3.13 5.77 -17.18
CA VAL A 223 -3.12 5.05 -18.45
C VAL A 223 -3.94 3.76 -18.33
N PRO A 224 -4.63 3.32 -19.39
CA PRO A 224 -5.28 2.03 -19.38
C PRO A 224 -4.23 0.90 -19.30
N TYR A 225 -4.59 -0.20 -18.67
CA TYR A 225 -3.82 -1.44 -18.75
C TYR A 225 -4.46 -2.42 -19.72
N TYR A 226 -3.64 -3.31 -20.25
CA TYR A 226 -4.09 -4.43 -21.07
C TYR A 226 -3.75 -5.73 -20.35
N THR A 227 -4.73 -6.61 -20.23
CA THR A 227 -4.55 -7.93 -19.63
C THR A 227 -4.36 -8.97 -20.73
N PHE A 228 -3.30 -9.75 -20.61
CA PHE A 228 -3.08 -10.92 -21.44
C PHE A 228 -3.19 -12.15 -20.53
N GLU A 229 -4.24 -12.93 -20.71
CA GLU A 229 -4.39 -14.20 -20.01
C GLU A 229 -3.67 -15.28 -20.82
N ARG A 230 -2.77 -16.00 -20.15
CA ARG A 230 -2.09 -17.17 -20.68
C ARG A 230 -2.47 -18.34 -19.78
N THR A 231 -3.19 -19.29 -20.33
CA THR A 231 -3.51 -20.54 -19.65
C THR A 231 -2.72 -21.68 -20.27
N THR A 232 -2.27 -22.60 -19.45
CA THR A 232 -1.74 -23.89 -19.92
C THR A 232 -2.85 -24.93 -19.76
N LYS A 233 -2.85 -25.97 -20.61
CA LYS A 233 -3.78 -27.09 -20.48
C LYS A 233 -3.83 -27.65 -19.05
N PHE A 234 -2.70 -27.71 -18.40
CA PHE A 234 -2.57 -28.19 -17.03
C PHE A 234 -3.30 -27.32 -16.00
N LEU A 235 -3.32 -26.00 -16.20
CA LEU A 235 -4.06 -25.07 -15.31
C LEU A 235 -5.59 -25.18 -15.51
N GLU A 236 -6.05 -25.52 -16.70
CA GLU A 236 -7.48 -25.65 -17.01
C GLU A 236 -8.04 -27.04 -16.63
N GLU A 237 -7.32 -28.10 -16.98
CA GLU A 237 -7.80 -29.49 -16.91
C GLU A 237 -7.24 -30.23 -15.68
N GLY A 238 -6.20 -29.72 -15.04
CA GLY A 238 -5.41 -30.46 -14.05
C GLY A 238 -4.40 -31.37 -14.72
N ILE A 239 -3.67 -32.15 -13.92
CA ILE A 239 -2.71 -33.16 -14.42
C ILE A 239 -3.25 -34.53 -14.10
N LYS A 240 -3.32 -35.37 -15.12
CA LYS A 240 -3.57 -36.83 -15.00
C LYS A 240 -2.27 -37.55 -15.33
N TYR A 241 -1.81 -38.40 -14.43
CA TYR A 241 -0.57 -39.12 -14.60
C TYR A 241 -0.52 -39.93 -15.92
N ASP A 242 -1.66 -40.54 -16.29
CA ASP A 242 -1.77 -41.36 -17.50
C ASP A 242 -1.63 -40.56 -18.80
N ASP A 243 -1.93 -39.27 -18.77
CA ASP A 243 -1.88 -38.38 -19.94
C ASP A 243 -0.48 -37.79 -20.18
N LEU A 244 0.49 -38.03 -19.27
CA LEU A 244 1.86 -37.52 -19.31
C LEU A 244 2.75 -38.39 -20.23
N SER A 245 3.71 -37.76 -20.90
CA SER A 245 4.81 -38.45 -21.58
C SER A 245 5.74 -39.13 -20.55
N GLU A 246 6.58 -40.07 -21.00
CA GLU A 246 7.49 -40.78 -20.09
C GLU A 246 8.47 -39.84 -19.38
N GLU A 247 8.97 -38.78 -20.06
CA GLU A 247 9.82 -37.75 -19.44
C GLU A 247 9.08 -36.89 -18.40
N GLU A 248 7.79 -36.64 -18.64
CA GLU A 248 6.94 -35.90 -17.69
C GLU A 248 6.54 -36.77 -16.51
N LYS A 249 6.36 -38.08 -16.69
CA LYS A 249 6.10 -39.02 -15.60
C LYS A 249 7.27 -39.14 -14.65
N GLU A 250 8.50 -39.24 -15.16
CA GLU A 250 9.69 -39.24 -14.30
C GLU A 250 9.77 -38.00 -13.42
N LYS A 251 9.49 -36.83 -14.00
CA LYS A 251 9.44 -35.59 -13.24
C LYS A 251 8.26 -35.56 -12.26
N TYR A 252 7.09 -36.07 -12.68
CA TYR A 252 5.91 -36.13 -11.81
C TYR A 252 6.18 -37.02 -10.59
N GLU A 253 6.80 -38.17 -10.76
CA GLU A 253 7.18 -39.11 -9.71
C GLU A 253 8.19 -38.46 -8.72
N GLU A 254 9.18 -37.71 -9.24
CA GLU A 254 10.16 -37.02 -8.43
C GLU A 254 9.53 -35.91 -7.54
N PHE A 255 8.50 -35.22 -8.07
CA PHE A 255 7.88 -34.09 -7.37
C PHE A 255 6.69 -34.45 -6.50
N PHE A 256 5.97 -35.53 -6.80
CA PHE A 256 4.67 -35.84 -6.19
C PHE A 256 4.65 -37.15 -5.40
N THR A 257 5.75 -37.87 -5.32
CA THR A 257 5.84 -39.04 -4.43
C THR A 257 5.97 -38.57 -2.99
N GLU A 258 5.00 -38.91 -2.14
CA GLU A 258 5.02 -38.61 -0.72
C GLU A 258 6.02 -39.51 0.03
N ASP A 259 6.38 -39.13 1.27
CA ASP A 259 7.34 -39.86 2.10
C ASP A 259 6.95 -41.34 2.35
N ASP A 260 5.67 -41.68 2.19
CA ASP A 260 5.14 -43.04 2.30
C ASP A 260 5.16 -43.82 0.96
N GLY A 261 5.65 -43.21 -0.13
CA GLY A 261 5.70 -43.78 -1.47
C GLY A 261 4.39 -43.72 -2.24
N SER A 262 3.37 -43.05 -1.70
CA SER A 262 2.11 -42.81 -2.42
C SER A 262 2.24 -41.63 -3.39
N MET A 263 1.48 -41.65 -4.47
CA MET A 263 1.47 -40.65 -5.51
C MET A 263 0.03 -40.39 -6.00
N PRO A 264 -0.41 -39.14 -6.13
CA PRO A 264 -1.75 -38.83 -6.63
C PRO A 264 -1.84 -39.15 -8.13
N GLU A 265 -2.83 -39.95 -8.54
CA GLU A 265 -3.09 -40.25 -9.97
C GLU A 265 -3.64 -39.03 -10.73
N ILE A 266 -4.31 -38.10 -10.03
CA ILE A 266 -4.92 -36.91 -10.61
C ILE A 266 -4.69 -35.74 -9.67
N ILE A 267 -4.15 -34.64 -10.20
CA ILE A 267 -4.09 -33.35 -9.51
C ILE A 267 -5.15 -32.44 -10.12
N PRO A 268 -6.23 -32.11 -9.37
CA PRO A 268 -7.28 -31.23 -9.87
C PRO A 268 -6.73 -29.80 -10.11
N SER A 269 -7.28 -29.09 -11.10
CA SER A 269 -6.88 -27.71 -11.43
C SER A 269 -6.89 -26.76 -10.20
N LYS A 270 -7.79 -26.96 -9.25
CA LYS A 270 -7.86 -26.18 -8.00
C LYS A 270 -6.69 -26.43 -7.03
N GLU A 271 -6.06 -27.59 -7.13
CA GLU A 271 -4.90 -27.95 -6.31
C GLU A 271 -3.57 -27.61 -6.99
N MET A 272 -3.60 -27.31 -8.28
CA MET A 272 -2.44 -26.88 -9.06
C MET A 272 -1.70 -25.68 -8.43
N ASN A 273 -2.41 -24.81 -7.73
CA ASN A 273 -1.78 -23.70 -6.98
C ASN A 273 -0.80 -24.16 -5.88
N ARG A 274 -0.87 -25.42 -5.44
CA ARG A 274 0.12 -26.03 -4.54
C ARG A 274 1.42 -26.41 -5.26
N TYR A 275 1.35 -26.57 -6.58
CA TYR A 275 2.40 -27.17 -7.42
C TYR A 275 2.91 -26.21 -8.51
N ILE A 276 2.65 -24.89 -8.38
CA ILE A 276 3.11 -23.83 -9.30
C ILE A 276 4.67 -23.76 -9.40
N PHE A 277 5.38 -24.59 -8.67
CA PHE A 277 6.84 -24.78 -8.76
C PHE A 277 7.28 -25.65 -9.98
N ASN A 278 6.41 -25.88 -10.95
CA ASN A 278 6.79 -26.59 -12.17
C ASN A 278 7.76 -25.73 -12.99
N ILE A 279 8.95 -26.28 -13.23
CA ILE A 279 10.03 -25.64 -14.00
C ILE A 279 9.51 -25.17 -15.34
N ASP A 280 8.80 -26.03 -16.05
CA ASP A 280 8.34 -25.73 -17.41
C ASP A 280 7.31 -24.59 -17.43
N THR A 281 6.40 -24.52 -16.46
CA THR A 281 5.43 -23.43 -16.36
C THR A 281 6.13 -22.10 -16.10
N VAL A 282 7.06 -22.04 -15.14
CA VAL A 282 7.79 -20.81 -14.82
C VAL A 282 8.68 -20.39 -15.98
N ASP A 283 9.35 -21.33 -16.63
CA ASP A 283 10.20 -21.07 -17.80
C ASP A 283 9.37 -20.49 -18.95
N HIS A 284 8.19 -21.04 -19.23
CA HIS A 284 7.29 -20.52 -20.26
C HIS A 284 6.80 -19.11 -19.94
N VAL A 285 6.42 -18.83 -18.68
CA VAL A 285 6.01 -17.49 -18.26
C VAL A 285 7.14 -16.50 -18.43
N LEU A 286 8.37 -16.86 -18.02
CA LEU A 286 9.55 -16.01 -18.17
C LEU A 286 9.92 -15.78 -19.64
N GLN A 287 9.84 -16.79 -20.47
CA GLN A 287 10.07 -16.66 -21.92
C GLN A 287 9.00 -15.81 -22.60
N ASP A 288 7.72 -15.98 -22.24
CA ASP A 288 6.63 -15.17 -22.76
C ASP A 288 6.80 -13.70 -22.37
N LEU A 289 7.16 -13.42 -21.11
CA LEU A 289 7.47 -12.07 -20.64
C LEU A 289 8.62 -11.46 -21.44
N MET A 290 9.72 -12.17 -21.62
CA MET A 290 10.89 -11.65 -22.35
C MET A 290 10.62 -11.41 -23.82
N ASN A 291 9.73 -12.21 -24.43
CA ASN A 291 9.38 -12.10 -25.85
C ASN A 291 8.29 -11.05 -26.10
N HIS A 292 7.26 -10.98 -25.27
CA HIS A 292 6.05 -10.20 -25.51
C HIS A 292 5.82 -9.06 -24.51
N GLY A 293 6.57 -9.01 -23.41
CA GLY A 293 6.49 -7.90 -22.46
C GLY A 293 6.82 -6.56 -23.11
N ILE A 294 6.27 -5.50 -22.55
CA ILE A 294 6.51 -4.13 -23.02
C ILE A 294 8.00 -3.81 -22.89
N LYS A 295 8.58 -3.40 -24.00
CA LYS A 295 9.99 -3.04 -24.09
C LYS A 295 10.17 -1.53 -24.15
N VAL A 296 11.28 -1.07 -23.59
CA VAL A 296 11.71 0.33 -23.54
C VAL A 296 12.98 0.50 -24.38
N LYS A 297 13.55 1.70 -24.44
CA LYS A 297 14.79 2.01 -25.17
C LYS A 297 14.72 1.57 -26.65
N GLY A 298 13.60 1.91 -27.30
CA GLY A 298 13.41 1.58 -28.72
C GLY A 298 13.08 0.11 -29.01
N GLY A 299 12.79 -0.68 -28.00
CA GLY A 299 12.47 -2.11 -28.14
C GLY A 299 13.61 -3.05 -27.75
N ASP A 300 14.76 -2.51 -27.31
CA ASP A 300 15.96 -3.29 -27.04
C ASP A 300 15.98 -3.91 -25.64
N GLN A 301 15.25 -3.33 -24.67
CA GLN A 301 15.26 -3.77 -23.29
C GLN A 301 13.83 -3.98 -22.77
N LEU A 302 13.61 -5.05 -22.02
CA LEU A 302 12.37 -5.23 -21.23
C LEU A 302 12.21 -4.03 -20.29
N GLY A 303 11.00 -3.48 -20.22
CA GLY A 303 10.70 -2.43 -19.26
C GLY A 303 10.61 -2.96 -17.83
N LYS A 304 10.63 -2.06 -16.84
CA LYS A 304 10.50 -2.45 -15.43
C LYS A 304 9.28 -3.34 -15.22
N THR A 305 9.49 -4.47 -14.58
CA THR A 305 8.52 -5.55 -14.44
C THR A 305 8.41 -5.98 -12.99
N ILE A 306 7.19 -6.16 -12.49
CA ILE A 306 6.93 -6.80 -11.20
C ILE A 306 6.31 -8.17 -11.47
N ILE A 307 6.90 -9.21 -10.88
CA ILE A 307 6.33 -10.56 -10.85
C ILE A 307 5.83 -10.83 -9.42
N PHE A 308 4.54 -11.10 -9.25
CA PHE A 308 3.95 -11.41 -7.97
C PHE A 308 4.06 -12.89 -7.66
N ALA A 309 4.87 -13.22 -6.67
CA ALA A 309 5.07 -14.60 -6.24
C ALA A 309 4.18 -14.94 -5.04
N GLN A 310 3.75 -16.20 -4.95
CA GLN A 310 2.85 -16.68 -3.90
C GLN A 310 3.48 -16.65 -2.49
N ASN A 311 4.78 -16.94 -2.42
CA ASN A 311 5.55 -16.97 -1.16
C ASN A 311 7.05 -16.79 -1.44
N LYS A 312 7.87 -16.70 -0.39
CA LYS A 312 9.31 -16.46 -0.49
C LYS A 312 10.05 -17.53 -1.29
N ASN A 313 9.66 -18.80 -1.14
CA ASN A 313 10.27 -19.91 -1.87
C ASN A 313 9.93 -19.83 -3.35
N HIS A 314 8.70 -19.44 -3.69
CA HIS A 314 8.28 -19.21 -5.07
C HIS A 314 9.05 -18.04 -5.70
N ALA A 315 9.22 -16.93 -4.99
CA ALA A 315 10.03 -15.81 -5.45
C ALA A 315 11.49 -16.21 -5.72
N GLU A 316 12.09 -16.97 -4.82
CA GLU A 316 13.43 -17.49 -4.98
C GLU A 316 13.55 -18.45 -6.19
N PHE A 317 12.55 -19.32 -6.36
CA PHE A 317 12.50 -20.25 -7.46
C PHE A 317 12.42 -19.51 -8.81
N ILE A 318 11.50 -18.55 -8.97
CA ILE A 318 11.37 -17.73 -10.19
C ILE A 318 12.70 -17.02 -10.51
N THR A 319 13.33 -16.39 -9.50
CA THR A 319 14.62 -15.69 -9.68
C THR A 319 15.72 -16.65 -10.13
N LYS A 320 15.83 -17.83 -9.52
CA LYS A 320 16.80 -18.86 -9.92
C LYS A 320 16.55 -19.35 -11.34
N ARG A 321 15.29 -19.57 -11.73
CA ARG A 321 14.93 -19.99 -13.09
C ARG A 321 15.29 -18.93 -14.11
N PHE A 322 14.98 -17.65 -13.83
CA PHE A 322 15.36 -16.55 -14.70
C PHE A 322 16.86 -16.52 -14.94
N ASN A 323 17.67 -16.59 -13.89
CA ASN A 323 19.13 -16.55 -13.99
C ASN A 323 19.70 -17.79 -14.73
N ALA A 324 19.06 -18.94 -14.65
CA ALA A 324 19.44 -20.13 -15.39
C ALA A 324 19.10 -20.01 -16.89
N LEU A 325 17.94 -19.44 -17.24
CA LEU A 325 17.51 -19.22 -18.62
C LEU A 325 18.29 -18.10 -19.32
N TYR A 326 18.67 -17.07 -18.56
CA TYR A 326 19.27 -15.85 -19.08
C TYR A 326 20.61 -15.47 -18.36
N PRO A 327 21.62 -16.36 -18.43
CA PRO A 327 22.89 -16.16 -17.72
C PRO A 327 23.67 -14.92 -18.19
N GLN A 328 23.36 -14.37 -19.37
CA GLN A 328 23.96 -13.15 -19.89
C GLN A 328 23.65 -11.90 -19.06
N TYR A 329 22.65 -11.94 -18.20
CA TYR A 329 22.32 -10.82 -17.30
C TYR A 329 23.00 -10.90 -15.92
N HIS A 330 23.94 -11.83 -15.72
CA HIS A 330 24.82 -11.94 -14.56
C HIS A 330 24.13 -11.97 -13.18
N GLY A 331 22.82 -12.26 -13.13
CA GLY A 331 22.07 -12.42 -11.89
C GLY A 331 21.52 -11.13 -11.26
N THR A 332 21.72 -9.97 -11.89
CA THR A 332 21.28 -8.66 -11.36
C THR A 332 20.00 -8.12 -12.04
N PHE A 333 19.67 -8.66 -13.20
CA PHE A 333 18.51 -8.21 -13.97
C PHE A 333 17.16 -8.57 -13.31
N ALA A 334 17.09 -9.75 -12.66
CA ALA A 334 15.93 -10.19 -11.90
C ALA A 334 16.32 -10.47 -10.45
N GLU A 335 15.74 -9.73 -9.53
CA GLU A 335 16.01 -9.87 -8.10
C GLU A 335 14.74 -10.10 -7.29
N ARG A 336 14.91 -10.79 -6.17
CA ARG A 336 13.86 -11.06 -5.20
C ARG A 336 13.65 -9.86 -4.29
N VAL A 337 12.37 -9.45 -4.12
CA VAL A 337 11.96 -8.35 -3.24
C VAL A 337 10.96 -8.88 -2.22
N VAL A 338 11.48 -9.40 -1.10
CA VAL A 338 10.66 -9.98 -0.03
C VAL A 338 11.07 -9.46 1.34
N CYS A 339 10.10 -9.40 2.26
CA CYS A 339 10.34 -8.92 3.63
C CYS A 339 11.36 -9.80 4.36
N GLY A 340 12.41 -9.15 4.91
CA GLY A 340 13.48 -9.80 5.66
C GLY A 340 14.71 -10.16 4.82
N ASP A 341 14.73 -9.87 3.53
CA ASP A 341 15.95 -9.97 2.73
C ASP A 341 16.93 -8.85 3.08
N ALA A 342 18.21 -9.17 3.06
CA ALA A 342 19.25 -8.17 3.23
C ALA A 342 19.19 -7.17 2.06
N TYR A 343 19.29 -5.87 2.37
CA TYR A 343 19.30 -4.78 1.38
C TYR A 343 18.02 -4.60 0.56
N VAL A 344 16.88 -5.18 0.96
CA VAL A 344 15.60 -5.07 0.23
C VAL A 344 15.20 -3.62 -0.04
N ASP A 345 15.42 -2.71 0.90
CA ASP A 345 15.12 -1.28 0.73
C ASP A 345 16.00 -0.64 -0.34
N THR A 346 17.27 -1.07 -0.45
CA THR A 346 18.19 -0.62 -1.51
C THR A 346 17.75 -1.16 -2.86
N THR A 347 17.41 -2.44 -2.95
CA THR A 347 16.89 -3.06 -4.18
C THR A 347 15.62 -2.36 -4.66
N ILE A 348 14.69 -2.01 -3.76
CA ILE A 348 13.49 -1.23 -4.10
C ILE A 348 13.86 0.17 -4.58
N ALA A 349 14.81 0.84 -3.92
CA ALA A 349 15.25 2.18 -4.31
C ALA A 349 15.92 2.18 -5.70
N ASP A 350 16.70 1.17 -6.03
CA ASP A 350 17.31 1.01 -7.34
C ASP A 350 16.29 0.58 -8.40
N PHE A 351 15.33 -0.30 -8.06
CA PHE A 351 14.23 -0.67 -8.95
C PHE A 351 13.37 0.52 -9.41
N LYS A 352 13.21 1.55 -8.57
CA LYS A 352 12.49 2.78 -8.90
C LYS A 352 13.21 3.68 -9.92
N GLN A 353 14.48 3.43 -10.18
CA GLN A 353 15.28 4.24 -11.11
C GLN A 353 15.32 3.57 -12.48
N GLU A 354 15.00 4.34 -13.54
CA GLU A 354 14.89 3.83 -14.91
C GLU A 354 16.17 3.10 -15.37
N ASP A 355 17.35 3.66 -15.07
CA ASP A 355 18.63 3.19 -15.59
C ASP A 355 19.33 2.15 -14.70
N LYS A 356 18.74 1.78 -13.56
CA LYS A 356 19.36 0.83 -12.63
C LYS A 356 18.70 -0.55 -12.69
N GLU A 357 19.46 -1.57 -12.35
CA GLU A 357 18.96 -2.91 -12.06
C GLU A 357 18.46 -3.01 -10.61
N PRO A 358 17.52 -3.91 -10.32
CA PRO A 358 16.95 -4.88 -11.23
C PRO A 358 15.92 -4.28 -12.21
N VAL A 359 15.74 -4.94 -13.36
CA VAL A 359 14.64 -4.67 -14.30
C VAL A 359 13.38 -5.46 -13.90
N ILE A 360 13.58 -6.67 -13.39
CA ILE A 360 12.50 -7.54 -12.89
C ILE A 360 12.60 -7.63 -11.36
N ALA A 361 11.54 -7.21 -10.67
CA ALA A 361 11.38 -7.41 -9.23
C ALA A 361 10.40 -8.56 -8.97
N VAL A 362 10.88 -9.66 -8.37
CA VAL A 362 10.04 -10.79 -7.97
C VAL A 362 9.60 -10.59 -6.53
N SER A 363 8.35 -10.20 -6.32
CA SER A 363 7.85 -9.71 -5.03
C SER A 363 6.85 -10.64 -4.38
N VAL A 364 6.87 -10.66 -3.04
CA VAL A 364 5.81 -11.21 -2.20
C VAL A 364 5.33 -10.11 -1.28
N ASP A 365 4.11 -9.64 -1.48
CA ASP A 365 3.45 -8.60 -0.68
C ASP A 365 4.15 -7.22 -0.64
N MET A 366 5.43 -7.11 -1.00
CA MET A 366 6.21 -5.87 -0.82
C MET A 366 5.85 -4.77 -1.82
N LEU A 367 5.54 -5.15 -3.06
CA LEU A 367 5.24 -4.23 -4.18
C LEU A 367 3.76 -4.24 -4.59
N ASP A 368 2.88 -4.90 -3.82
CA ASP A 368 1.47 -5.05 -4.16
C ASP A 368 0.69 -3.74 -4.09
N THR A 369 0.99 -2.94 -3.07
CA THR A 369 0.29 -1.67 -2.82
C THR A 369 1.21 -0.61 -2.23
N GLY A 370 0.95 0.65 -2.58
CA GLY A 370 1.52 1.82 -1.90
C GLY A 370 2.94 2.19 -2.31
N ILE A 371 3.68 1.37 -3.02
CA ILE A 371 5.00 1.72 -3.55
C ILE A 371 4.83 2.32 -4.94
N ASP A 372 5.30 3.54 -5.11
CA ASP A 372 5.29 4.24 -6.39
C ASP A 372 6.53 3.85 -7.22
N VAL A 373 6.28 3.21 -8.37
CA VAL A 373 7.29 2.85 -9.38
C VAL A 373 6.77 3.31 -10.75
N PRO A 374 6.93 4.59 -11.11
CA PRO A 374 6.39 5.15 -12.35
C PRO A 374 6.85 4.42 -13.61
N GLU A 375 8.05 3.86 -13.59
CA GLU A 375 8.69 3.18 -14.72
C GLU A 375 8.21 1.72 -14.90
N CYS A 376 7.35 1.21 -14.01
CA CYS A 376 6.83 -0.15 -14.12
C CYS A 376 5.79 -0.23 -15.23
N VAL A 377 6.05 -1.05 -16.25
CA VAL A 377 5.19 -1.21 -17.43
C VAL A 377 4.67 -2.64 -17.61
N ASN A 378 5.23 -3.62 -16.91
CA ASN A 378 4.76 -5.01 -16.95
C ASN A 378 4.43 -5.50 -15.52
N LEU A 379 3.31 -6.24 -15.40
CA LEU A 379 2.89 -6.94 -14.19
C LEU A 379 2.59 -8.40 -14.54
N VAL A 380 3.13 -9.35 -13.75
CA VAL A 380 3.01 -10.80 -14.00
C VAL A 380 2.59 -11.51 -12.72
#